data_52256ff7fac086960ec09650e9a48567
#
_entry.id   52256ff7fac086960ec09650e9a48567
#
_cell.length_a   1.000
_cell.length_b   1.000
_cell.length_c   1.000
_cell.angle_alpha   90.00
_cell.angle_beta   90.00
_cell.angle_gamma   90.00
#
_symmetry.space_group_name_H-M   'P 1'
#
loop_
_entity.id
_entity.type
_entity.pdbx_description
1 polymer ?
#
loop_
_entity_poly.entity_id
_entity_poly.type
_entity_poly.pdbx_seq_one_letter_code
_entity_poly.pdbx_strand_id
1 'polypeptide(L)'
;MIYEYANRLQEKGHDVAILSLNNNKMKKFHLPEFLRVALVNKINQSQPQWFPLSKKIQQISGEEKNYLSKVNDSDIVFATGIQTVEVVKENFSAAKKFYLIQGYENWGVSDEYVHQTYGYGFRNITVSSWLKKIVDCYSSTPAYLLQNPIDTTVYQAKNSQTMRKKHSVGLLYHTDEIKGVRFALEALYKLKEKYPDLTVEMFGMFPRPKKLPKWINYKASASQQETVAIYNRVQVFLCASIEEGYGLTGLEAMACGACLVSTAYRGVLEYAQDGYNALLSPIKDVAALTENIGKLFESPEERIRLSANGVESVKKYSWESAMEKLCHLIQER
;
A
#
# COMPACT_ATOMS: atom_id res chain seq x y z
N MET A 1 1.51 5.16 -4.77
CA MET A 1 1.32 6.38 -3.94
C MET A 1 2.29 7.49 -4.35
N ILE A 2 3.63 7.36 -4.20
CA ILE A 2 4.61 8.44 -4.44
C ILE A 2 4.49 9.03 -5.84
N TYR A 3 4.43 8.22 -6.88
CA TYR A 3 4.29 8.69 -8.27
C TYR A 3 2.97 9.43 -8.53
N GLU A 4 1.90 9.01 -7.86
CA GLU A 4 0.62 9.69 -7.98
C GLU A 4 0.64 11.06 -7.30
N TYR A 5 1.23 11.16 -6.09
CA TYR A 5 1.46 12.47 -5.46
C TYR A 5 2.33 13.37 -6.34
N ALA A 6 3.38 12.82 -6.96
CA ALA A 6 4.25 13.57 -7.87
C ALA A 6 3.50 14.11 -9.09
N ASN A 7 2.67 13.28 -9.75
CA ASN A 7 1.84 13.71 -10.87
C ASN A 7 0.91 14.86 -10.45
N ARG A 8 0.18 14.70 -9.33
CA ARG A 8 -0.79 15.69 -8.87
C ARG A 8 -0.16 17.00 -8.40
N LEU A 9 1.03 16.95 -7.81
CA LEU A 9 1.80 18.16 -7.51
C LEU A 9 2.23 18.87 -8.80
N GLN A 10 2.71 18.11 -9.79
CA GLN A 10 3.09 18.66 -11.09
C GLN A 10 1.88 19.30 -11.83
N GLU A 11 0.70 18.67 -11.77
CA GLU A 11 -0.55 19.22 -12.32
C GLU A 11 -0.98 20.52 -11.63
N LYS A 12 -0.64 20.68 -10.35
CA LYS A 12 -0.87 21.92 -9.58
C LYS A 12 0.19 23.01 -9.83
N GLY A 13 1.12 22.78 -10.75
CA GLY A 13 2.13 23.75 -11.18
C GLY A 13 3.44 23.72 -10.40
N HIS A 14 3.66 22.71 -9.55
CA HIS A 14 4.96 22.52 -8.90
C HIS A 14 5.96 21.91 -9.89
N ASP A 15 7.23 22.34 -9.80
CA ASP A 15 8.34 21.64 -10.43
C ASP A 15 8.74 20.45 -9.55
N VAL A 16 8.64 19.23 -10.11
CA VAL A 16 8.76 17.99 -9.35
C VAL A 16 9.90 17.14 -9.89
N ALA A 17 10.78 16.71 -8.99
CA ALA A 17 11.81 15.73 -9.26
C ALA A 17 11.65 14.49 -8.37
N ILE A 18 11.93 13.32 -8.90
CA ILE A 18 11.99 12.06 -8.16
C ILE A 18 13.44 11.58 -8.17
N LEU A 19 14.06 11.60 -6.98
CA LEU A 19 15.39 11.07 -6.76
C LEU A 19 15.31 9.62 -6.29
N SER A 20 15.75 8.69 -7.13
CA SER A 20 15.86 7.27 -6.79
C SER A 20 17.24 6.97 -6.24
N LEU A 21 17.34 6.75 -4.93
CA LEU A 21 18.58 6.34 -4.28
C LEU A 21 18.91 4.88 -4.62
N ASN A 22 20.21 4.55 -4.57
CA ASN A 22 20.67 3.20 -4.90
C ASN A 22 20.04 2.13 -3.99
N ASN A 23 19.45 1.15 -4.62
CA ASN A 23 18.91 0.00 -3.92
C ASN A 23 19.89 -1.17 -3.99
N ASN A 24 20.36 -1.67 -2.85
CA ASN A 24 21.26 -2.82 -2.71
C ASN A 24 20.80 -4.09 -3.46
N LYS A 25 19.55 -4.16 -3.93
CA LYS A 25 19.03 -5.30 -4.71
C LYS A 25 19.84 -5.59 -5.98
N MET A 26 20.44 -4.56 -6.60
CA MET A 26 21.28 -4.73 -7.81
C MET A 26 22.67 -5.29 -7.51
N LYS A 27 23.14 -5.28 -6.24
CA LYS A 27 24.40 -5.93 -5.84
C LYS A 27 24.39 -7.45 -6.01
N LYS A 28 23.23 -8.07 -6.17
CA LYS A 28 23.09 -9.51 -6.46
C LYS A 28 23.46 -9.90 -7.90
N PHE A 29 23.54 -8.95 -8.81
CA PHE A 29 24.02 -9.21 -10.17
C PHE A 29 25.56 -9.12 -10.17
N HIS A 30 26.22 -10.20 -10.55
CA HIS A 30 27.69 -10.28 -10.70
C HIS A 30 28.16 -9.51 -11.94
N LEU A 31 27.75 -8.25 -12.08
CA LEU A 31 28.18 -7.36 -13.14
C LEU A 31 29.34 -6.47 -12.65
N PRO A 32 30.32 -6.13 -13.53
CA PRO A 32 31.28 -5.09 -13.24
C PRO A 32 30.57 -3.80 -12.77
N GLU A 33 31.17 -3.08 -11.82
CA GLU A 33 30.53 -1.93 -11.17
C GLU A 33 30.05 -0.88 -12.17
N PHE A 34 30.87 -0.53 -13.17
CA PHE A 34 30.50 0.47 -14.18
C PHE A 34 29.28 0.07 -15.02
N LEU A 35 29.10 -1.24 -15.33
CA LEU A 35 27.92 -1.75 -16.04
C LEU A 35 26.70 -1.73 -15.14
N ARG A 36 26.86 -2.08 -13.87
CA ARG A 36 25.79 -2.02 -12.87
C ARG A 36 25.30 -0.58 -12.70
N VAL A 37 26.22 0.38 -12.52
CA VAL A 37 25.88 1.81 -12.39
C VAL A 37 25.15 2.32 -13.62
N ALA A 38 25.65 2.01 -14.83
CA ALA A 38 25.00 2.41 -16.07
C ALA A 38 23.59 1.84 -16.21
N LEU A 39 23.39 0.57 -15.85
CA LEU A 39 22.08 -0.08 -15.88
C LEU A 39 21.11 0.54 -14.87
N VAL A 40 21.56 0.78 -13.64
CA VAL A 40 20.74 1.39 -12.57
C VAL A 40 20.33 2.80 -12.96
N ASN A 41 21.28 3.61 -13.49
CA ASN A 41 20.98 4.95 -14.00
C ASN A 41 19.90 4.91 -15.09
N LYS A 42 20.05 4.01 -16.06
CA LYS A 42 19.06 3.85 -17.14
C LYS A 42 17.67 3.47 -16.60
N ILE A 43 17.62 2.56 -15.63
CA ILE A 43 16.35 2.15 -15.02
C ILE A 43 15.72 3.32 -14.24
N ASN A 44 16.50 3.99 -13.38
CA ASN A 44 16.00 5.07 -12.54
C ASN A 44 15.53 6.29 -13.32
N GLN A 45 16.13 6.55 -14.49
CA GLN A 45 15.77 7.66 -15.38
C GLN A 45 14.68 7.28 -16.40
N SER A 46 14.36 6.00 -16.53
CA SER A 46 13.32 5.55 -17.46
C SER A 46 11.92 5.74 -16.89
N GLN A 47 10.96 6.03 -17.77
CA GLN A 47 9.54 6.02 -17.38
C GLN A 47 9.12 4.65 -16.86
N PRO A 48 8.45 4.55 -15.72
CA PRO A 48 7.94 3.29 -15.20
C PRO A 48 6.89 2.71 -16.15
N GLN A 49 7.08 1.46 -16.61
CA GLN A 49 6.13 0.82 -17.53
C GLN A 49 4.78 0.50 -16.89
N TRP A 50 4.74 0.42 -15.57
CA TRP A 50 3.57 0.03 -14.79
C TRP A 50 2.74 1.20 -14.27
N PHE A 51 3.22 2.45 -14.47
CA PHE A 51 2.56 3.65 -13.98
C PHE A 51 2.75 4.81 -14.97
N PRO A 52 1.67 5.57 -15.31
CA PRO A 52 1.72 6.70 -16.25
C PRO A 52 2.30 7.96 -15.55
N LEU A 53 3.60 7.97 -15.29
CA LEU A 53 4.27 9.13 -14.71
C LEU A 53 4.36 10.27 -15.73
N SER A 54 4.06 11.51 -15.32
CA SER A 54 4.18 12.68 -16.19
C SER A 54 5.61 12.85 -16.71
N LYS A 55 5.76 13.10 -18.02
CA LYS A 55 7.06 13.36 -18.67
C LYS A 55 7.71 14.65 -18.19
N LYS A 56 6.96 15.54 -17.54
CA LYS A 56 7.48 16.78 -16.95
C LYS A 56 8.20 16.55 -15.62
N ILE A 57 7.99 15.40 -14.99
CA ILE A 57 8.65 15.04 -13.73
C ILE A 57 10.06 14.56 -14.04
N GLN A 58 11.04 15.24 -13.48
CA GLN A 58 12.44 14.87 -13.63
C GLN A 58 12.75 13.61 -12.82
N GLN A 59 13.30 12.59 -13.48
CA GLN A 59 13.75 11.37 -12.80
C GLN A 59 15.26 11.36 -12.70
N ILE A 60 15.79 11.28 -11.48
CA ILE A 60 17.21 11.39 -11.17
C ILE A 60 17.67 10.11 -10.49
N SER A 61 18.82 9.59 -10.91
CA SER A 61 19.45 8.44 -10.27
C SER A 61 20.49 8.88 -9.26
N GLY A 62 20.44 8.36 -8.05
CA GLY A 62 21.46 8.55 -7.01
C GLY A 62 22.81 7.90 -7.32
N GLU A 63 22.93 7.13 -8.42
CA GLU A 63 24.19 6.61 -8.94
C GLU A 63 24.94 7.60 -9.85
N GLU A 64 24.34 8.72 -10.21
CA GLU A 64 25.03 9.77 -10.97
C GLU A 64 26.01 10.52 -10.07
N LYS A 65 27.21 10.83 -10.60
CA LYS A 65 28.27 11.51 -9.82
C LYS A 65 27.83 12.83 -9.20
N ASN A 66 26.92 13.56 -9.84
CA ASN A 66 26.47 14.89 -9.43
C ASN A 66 24.96 14.97 -9.25
N TYR A 67 24.31 13.90 -8.78
CA TYR A 67 22.86 13.88 -8.65
C TYR A 67 22.31 14.97 -7.71
N LEU A 68 23.05 15.31 -6.66
CA LEU A 68 22.66 16.35 -5.71
C LEU A 68 22.60 17.74 -6.34
N SER A 69 23.52 18.07 -7.24
CA SER A 69 23.52 19.39 -7.91
C SER A 69 22.29 19.65 -8.78
N LYS A 70 21.51 18.61 -9.08
CA LYS A 70 20.25 18.71 -9.84
C LYS A 70 19.04 19.02 -8.96
N VAL A 71 19.17 18.93 -7.64
CA VAL A 71 18.06 19.05 -6.66
C VAL A 71 18.42 19.81 -5.39
N ASN A 72 19.65 20.33 -5.24
CA ASN A 72 20.12 21.00 -4.03
C ASN A 72 19.43 22.34 -3.74
N ASP A 73 18.81 22.95 -4.75
CA ASP A 73 18.05 24.19 -4.69
C ASP A 73 16.53 23.98 -4.48
N SER A 74 16.11 22.74 -4.19
CA SER A 74 14.71 22.43 -3.94
C SER A 74 14.19 23.15 -2.70
N ASP A 75 13.03 23.80 -2.82
CA ASP A 75 12.35 24.45 -1.68
C ASP A 75 11.83 23.44 -0.66
N ILE A 76 11.38 22.28 -1.16
CA ILE A 76 10.73 21.21 -0.37
C ILE A 76 11.28 19.86 -0.76
N VAL A 77 11.61 19.04 0.23
CA VAL A 77 12.11 17.67 0.03
C VAL A 77 11.34 16.69 0.91
N PHE A 78 10.95 15.57 0.33
CA PHE A 78 10.32 14.45 1.03
C PHE A 78 11.26 13.26 1.13
N ALA A 79 11.58 12.83 2.35
CA ALA A 79 12.04 11.47 2.60
C ALA A 79 10.81 10.54 2.53
N THR A 80 10.90 9.46 1.77
CA THR A 80 9.75 8.55 1.53
C THR A 80 9.96 7.13 2.05
N GLY A 81 11.01 6.93 2.81
CA GLY A 81 11.35 5.69 3.48
C GLY A 81 12.62 5.87 4.31
N ILE A 82 12.82 5.01 5.30
CA ILE A 82 13.91 5.11 6.29
C ILE A 82 15.30 5.25 5.65
N GLN A 83 15.54 4.57 4.52
CA GLN A 83 16.83 4.64 3.80
C GLN A 83 17.09 6.00 3.15
N THR A 84 16.08 6.87 3.04
CA THR A 84 16.20 8.18 2.40
C THR A 84 16.39 9.33 3.37
N VAL A 85 16.12 9.09 4.66
CA VAL A 85 16.09 10.14 5.70
C VAL A 85 17.45 10.78 5.91
N GLU A 86 18.53 10.00 6.03
CA GLU A 86 19.88 10.54 6.22
C GLU A 86 20.32 11.38 5.03
N VAL A 87 20.06 10.93 3.80
CA VAL A 87 20.41 11.69 2.59
C VAL A 87 19.69 13.05 2.59
N VAL A 88 18.42 13.09 2.98
CA VAL A 88 17.68 14.35 3.07
C VAL A 88 18.21 15.22 4.20
N LYS A 89 18.55 14.64 5.35
CA LYS A 89 19.11 15.37 6.49
C LYS A 89 20.42 16.07 6.15
N GLU A 90 21.33 15.35 5.50
CA GLU A 90 22.71 15.79 5.27
C GLU A 90 22.83 16.78 4.09
N ASN A 91 22.00 16.62 3.06
CA ASN A 91 22.24 17.29 1.78
C ASN A 91 21.25 18.43 1.44
N PHE A 92 20.17 18.59 2.21
CA PHE A 92 19.14 19.60 1.91
C PHE A 92 18.91 20.57 3.08
N SER A 93 19.99 21.23 3.53
CA SER A 93 19.95 22.10 4.72
C SER A 93 18.96 23.27 4.59
N ALA A 94 18.83 23.87 3.40
CA ALA A 94 17.95 25.02 3.13
C ALA A 94 16.50 24.63 2.85
N ALA A 95 16.22 23.38 2.47
CA ALA A 95 14.88 22.93 2.10
C ALA A 95 13.98 22.72 3.32
N LYS A 96 12.68 22.92 3.14
CA LYS A 96 11.66 22.42 4.06
C LYS A 96 11.58 20.89 3.92
N LYS A 97 11.85 20.17 4.99
CA LYS A 97 11.99 18.72 4.99
C LYS A 97 10.75 18.05 5.55
N PHE A 98 10.24 17.09 4.80
CA PHE A 98 9.15 16.22 5.21
C PHE A 98 9.62 14.76 5.25
N TYR A 99 9.06 13.97 6.18
CA TYR A 99 9.23 12.53 6.18
C TYR A 99 7.86 11.86 6.05
N LEU A 100 7.60 11.25 4.89
CA LEU A 100 6.39 10.49 4.61
C LEU A 100 6.57 9.05 5.10
N ILE A 101 5.99 8.75 6.25
CA ILE A 101 6.10 7.48 6.97
C ILE A 101 4.93 6.59 6.57
N GLN A 102 5.22 5.55 5.76
CA GLN A 102 4.22 4.66 5.19
C GLN A 102 4.05 3.34 5.95
N GLY A 103 4.93 3.05 6.90
CA GLY A 103 4.93 1.87 7.74
C GLY A 103 5.91 2.02 8.89
N TYR A 104 5.95 1.05 9.77
CA TYR A 104 7.01 0.95 10.78
C TYR A 104 8.21 0.25 10.13
N GLU A 105 9.16 1.06 9.65
CA GLU A 105 10.19 0.63 8.68
C GLU A 105 11.47 0.17 9.39
N ASN A 106 11.40 -0.84 10.24
CA ASN A 106 12.55 -1.41 10.94
C ASN A 106 13.28 -2.52 10.14
N TRP A 107 13.12 -2.55 8.82
CA TRP A 107 13.73 -3.58 7.96
C TRP A 107 15.25 -3.44 7.86
N GLY A 108 15.98 -4.26 8.62
CA GLY A 108 17.44 -4.26 8.64
C GLY A 108 18.09 -3.12 9.41
N VAL A 109 17.32 -2.42 10.24
CA VAL A 109 17.75 -1.40 11.19
C VAL A 109 17.11 -1.65 12.56
N SER A 110 17.68 -1.08 13.63
CA SER A 110 17.11 -1.20 14.97
C SER A 110 15.93 -0.24 15.17
N ASP A 111 15.05 -0.57 16.12
CA ASP A 111 13.94 0.29 16.51
C ASP A 111 14.43 1.63 17.05
N GLU A 112 15.57 1.66 17.77
CA GLU A 112 16.20 2.89 18.26
C GLU A 112 16.57 3.83 17.12
N TYR A 113 17.12 3.28 16.02
CA TYR A 113 17.44 4.08 14.84
C TYR A 113 16.17 4.61 14.17
N VAL A 114 15.13 3.77 14.03
CA VAL A 114 13.84 4.21 13.51
C VAL A 114 13.29 5.38 14.33
N HIS A 115 13.26 5.25 15.66
CA HIS A 115 12.78 6.29 16.57
C HIS A 115 13.63 7.58 16.49
N GLN A 116 14.96 7.43 16.37
CA GLN A 116 15.87 8.56 16.20
C GLN A 116 15.54 9.38 14.93
N THR A 117 15.18 8.72 13.83
CA THR A 117 14.85 9.41 12.56
C THR A 117 13.60 10.29 12.68
N TYR A 118 12.64 9.93 13.54
CA TYR A 118 11.45 10.74 13.80
C TYR A 118 11.78 12.05 14.52
N GLY A 119 12.88 12.08 15.27
CA GLY A 119 13.40 13.24 16.00
C GLY A 119 14.30 14.17 15.19
N TYR A 120 14.53 13.96 13.90
CA TYR A 120 15.44 14.79 13.08
C TYR A 120 14.93 16.20 12.76
N GLY A 121 13.78 16.59 13.28
CA GLY A 121 13.20 17.92 13.04
C GLY A 121 12.52 18.07 11.69
N PHE A 122 12.25 16.97 11.00
CA PHE A 122 11.42 16.98 9.80
C PHE A 122 9.95 17.13 10.17
N ARG A 123 9.14 17.67 9.26
CA ARG A 123 7.69 17.58 9.37
C ARG A 123 7.25 16.16 9.05
N ASN A 124 6.99 15.38 10.08
CA ASN A 124 6.58 13.99 9.93
C ASN A 124 5.14 13.89 9.44
N ILE A 125 4.92 13.11 8.40
CA ILE A 125 3.61 12.78 7.83
C ILE A 125 3.41 11.27 7.94
N THR A 126 2.33 10.84 8.56
CA THR A 126 2.00 9.41 8.73
C THR A 126 0.74 9.06 7.96
N VAL A 127 0.70 7.85 7.40
CA VAL A 127 -0.47 7.37 6.64
C VAL A 127 -1.57 6.80 7.53
N SER A 128 -1.32 6.65 8.83
CA SER A 128 -2.27 6.05 9.76
C SER A 128 -2.12 6.62 11.18
N SER A 129 -3.23 6.58 11.92
CA SER A 129 -3.30 7.08 13.30
C SER A 129 -2.41 6.30 14.26
N TRP A 130 -2.21 4.99 14.01
CA TRP A 130 -1.32 4.19 14.84
C TRP A 130 0.15 4.53 14.63
N LEU A 131 0.57 4.83 13.38
CA LEU A 131 1.92 5.34 13.10
C LEU A 131 2.12 6.71 13.73
N LYS A 132 1.10 7.60 13.62
CA LYS A 132 1.14 8.92 14.26
C LYS A 132 1.40 8.81 15.76
N LYS A 133 0.70 7.92 16.46
CA LYS A 133 0.91 7.70 17.90
C LYS A 133 2.35 7.31 18.24
N ILE A 134 2.99 6.47 17.42
CA ILE A 134 4.38 6.09 17.63
C ILE A 134 5.31 7.28 17.33
N VAL A 135 5.14 7.93 16.19
CA VAL A 135 5.99 9.04 15.76
C VAL A 135 5.94 10.20 16.76
N ASP A 136 4.75 10.53 17.26
CA ASP A 136 4.55 11.61 18.25
C ASP A 136 5.31 11.37 19.57
N CYS A 137 5.65 10.11 19.90
CA CYS A 137 6.46 9.79 21.08
C CYS A 137 7.94 10.20 20.94
N TYR A 138 8.43 10.35 19.70
CA TYR A 138 9.86 10.56 19.40
C TYR A 138 10.11 11.85 18.58
N SER A 139 9.07 12.49 18.11
CA SER A 139 9.16 13.75 17.35
C SER A 139 9.00 14.95 18.27
N SER A 140 9.74 16.03 18.00
CA SER A 140 9.61 17.31 18.73
C SER A 140 8.31 18.07 18.40
N THR A 141 7.67 17.73 17.28
CA THR A 141 6.41 18.32 16.82
C THR A 141 5.42 17.20 16.46
N PRO A 142 4.13 17.39 16.69
CA PRO A 142 3.13 16.37 16.31
C PRO A 142 3.22 16.04 14.82
N ALA A 143 3.17 14.76 14.48
CA ALA A 143 3.11 14.32 13.10
C ALA A 143 1.76 14.66 12.47
N TYR A 144 1.75 14.91 11.17
CA TYR A 144 0.55 15.12 10.39
C TYR A 144 -0.04 13.78 9.95
N LEU A 145 -1.37 13.64 10.03
CA LEU A 145 -2.07 12.47 9.54
C LEU A 145 -2.55 12.71 8.10
N LEU A 146 -1.94 12.01 7.16
CA LEU A 146 -2.31 12.01 5.74
C LEU A 146 -2.65 10.56 5.33
N GLN A 147 -3.88 10.15 5.60
CA GLN A 147 -4.35 8.81 5.25
C GLN A 147 -4.24 8.56 3.74
N ASN A 148 -3.88 7.33 3.37
CA ASN A 148 -3.73 6.98 1.96
C ASN A 148 -5.06 7.11 1.22
N PRO A 149 -5.09 7.87 0.12
CA PRO A 149 -6.29 8.01 -0.71
C PRO A 149 -6.46 6.83 -1.66
N ILE A 150 -7.66 6.72 -2.20
CA ILE A 150 -8.01 5.77 -3.26
C ILE A 150 -8.63 6.51 -4.45
N ASP A 151 -8.35 6.03 -5.65
CA ASP A 151 -9.00 6.52 -6.87
C ASP A 151 -10.31 5.77 -7.08
N THR A 152 -11.42 6.40 -6.68
CA THR A 152 -12.77 5.84 -6.84
C THR A 152 -13.29 5.89 -8.28
N THR A 153 -12.57 6.52 -9.22
CA THR A 153 -12.88 6.42 -10.65
C THR A 153 -12.37 5.11 -11.25
N VAL A 154 -11.29 4.57 -10.68
CA VAL A 154 -10.68 3.29 -11.05
C VAL A 154 -11.27 2.15 -10.23
N TYR A 155 -11.22 2.29 -8.89
CA TYR A 155 -11.75 1.29 -7.95
C TYR A 155 -13.20 1.62 -7.62
N GLN A 156 -14.12 1.03 -8.37
CA GLN A 156 -15.55 1.22 -8.17
C GLN A 156 -16.31 -0.09 -8.30
N ALA A 157 -17.40 -0.21 -7.57
CA ALA A 157 -18.30 -1.36 -7.61
C ALA A 157 -19.08 -1.37 -8.94
N LYS A 158 -18.79 -2.36 -9.79
CA LYS A 158 -19.46 -2.59 -11.08
C LYS A 158 -20.54 -3.66 -10.99
N ASN A 159 -20.40 -4.61 -10.05
CA ASN A 159 -21.27 -5.74 -9.85
C ASN A 159 -21.89 -5.71 -8.45
N SER A 160 -23.19 -5.88 -8.34
CA SER A 160 -23.84 -6.12 -7.04
C SER A 160 -23.38 -7.45 -6.45
N GLN A 161 -23.55 -7.61 -5.13
CA GLN A 161 -23.18 -8.85 -4.44
C GLN A 161 -23.94 -10.10 -4.95
N THR A 162 -25.16 -9.90 -5.46
CA THR A 162 -25.98 -10.98 -6.02
C THR A 162 -25.50 -11.48 -7.38
N MET A 163 -24.77 -10.64 -8.14
CA MET A 163 -24.20 -10.98 -9.45
C MET A 163 -22.80 -11.60 -9.37
N ARG A 164 -22.17 -11.57 -8.19
CA ARG A 164 -20.83 -12.11 -7.98
C ARG A 164 -20.86 -13.62 -7.92
N LYS A 165 -19.74 -14.26 -8.33
CA LYS A 165 -19.62 -15.71 -8.30
C LYS A 165 -19.84 -16.21 -6.85
N LYS A 166 -20.77 -17.15 -6.69
CA LYS A 166 -21.07 -17.76 -5.41
C LYS A 166 -19.81 -18.41 -4.81
N HIS A 167 -19.66 -18.36 -3.51
CA HIS A 167 -18.53 -18.88 -2.74
C HIS A 167 -17.17 -18.51 -3.37
N SER A 168 -16.96 -17.20 -3.59
CA SER A 168 -15.72 -16.69 -4.20
C SER A 168 -14.95 -15.77 -3.25
N VAL A 169 -13.64 -16.01 -3.15
CA VAL A 169 -12.72 -15.23 -2.32
C VAL A 169 -11.57 -14.71 -3.16
N GLY A 170 -11.27 -13.43 -3.01
CA GLY A 170 -10.05 -12.80 -3.54
C GLY A 170 -9.01 -12.59 -2.46
N LEU A 171 -7.72 -12.67 -2.79
CA LEU A 171 -6.65 -12.31 -1.87
C LEU A 171 -5.35 -11.96 -2.61
N LEU A 172 -4.50 -11.15 -1.93
CA LEU A 172 -3.14 -10.86 -2.37
C LEU A 172 -2.19 -11.98 -1.90
N TYR A 173 -1.33 -12.45 -2.81
CA TYR A 173 -0.17 -13.29 -2.47
C TYR A 173 1.08 -12.44 -2.29
N HIS A 174 1.77 -12.66 -1.19
CA HIS A 174 3.09 -12.10 -0.91
C HIS A 174 3.97 -13.13 -0.21
N THR A 175 5.29 -13.03 -0.39
CA THR A 175 6.25 -13.94 0.24
C THR A 175 6.66 -13.53 1.64
N ASP A 176 6.35 -12.29 2.02
CA ASP A 176 6.63 -11.77 3.35
C ASP A 176 5.64 -12.36 4.35
N GLU A 177 6.16 -12.91 5.46
CA GLU A 177 5.36 -13.56 6.49
C GLU A 177 4.39 -12.59 7.19
N ILE A 178 4.71 -11.30 7.26
CA ILE A 178 3.82 -10.29 7.85
C ILE A 178 2.50 -10.13 7.08
N LYS A 179 2.45 -10.54 5.81
CA LYS A 179 1.23 -10.56 4.99
C LYS A 179 0.30 -11.74 5.31
N GLY A 180 0.72 -12.65 6.16
CA GLY A 180 -0.11 -13.70 6.74
C GLY A 180 -0.74 -14.69 5.74
N VAL A 181 -0.19 -14.79 4.52
CA VAL A 181 -0.76 -15.64 3.44
C VAL A 181 -0.97 -17.09 3.88
N ARG A 182 -0.11 -17.61 4.78
CA ARG A 182 -0.26 -18.97 5.32
C ARG A 182 -1.57 -19.15 6.08
N PHE A 183 -1.99 -18.15 6.88
CA PHE A 183 -3.25 -18.21 7.64
C PHE A 183 -4.46 -18.09 6.72
N ALA A 184 -4.36 -17.22 5.68
CA ALA A 184 -5.38 -17.14 4.65
C ALA A 184 -5.57 -18.48 3.93
N LEU A 185 -4.49 -19.13 3.51
CA LEU A 185 -4.55 -20.43 2.84
C LEU A 185 -5.14 -21.52 3.74
N GLU A 186 -4.75 -21.56 5.02
CA GLU A 186 -5.32 -22.52 5.97
C GLU A 186 -6.83 -22.34 6.16
N ALA A 187 -7.32 -21.11 6.27
CA ALA A 187 -8.74 -20.81 6.32
C ALA A 187 -9.46 -21.25 5.03
N LEU A 188 -8.84 -20.99 3.87
CA LEU A 188 -9.40 -21.39 2.56
C LEU A 188 -9.44 -22.91 2.37
N TYR A 189 -8.49 -23.68 2.91
CA TYR A 189 -8.54 -25.15 2.89
C TYR A 189 -9.75 -25.66 3.70
N LYS A 190 -9.96 -25.14 4.92
CA LYS A 190 -11.13 -25.52 5.72
C LYS A 190 -12.44 -25.17 5.03
N LEU A 191 -12.51 -23.98 4.40
CA LEU A 191 -13.68 -23.57 3.62
C LEU A 191 -13.91 -24.46 2.40
N LYS A 192 -12.86 -24.94 1.73
CA LYS A 192 -12.97 -25.81 0.57
C LYS A 192 -13.60 -27.16 0.91
N GLU A 193 -13.36 -27.67 2.10
CA GLU A 193 -14.01 -28.90 2.61
C GLU A 193 -15.53 -28.70 2.80
N LYS A 194 -15.93 -27.53 3.35
CA LYS A 194 -17.35 -27.20 3.59
C LYS A 194 -18.07 -26.72 2.31
N TYR A 195 -17.36 -26.04 1.41
CA TYR A 195 -17.89 -25.49 0.16
C TYR A 195 -17.10 -26.04 -1.04
N PRO A 196 -17.46 -27.20 -1.59
CA PRO A 196 -16.72 -27.83 -2.71
C PRO A 196 -16.67 -26.97 -3.97
N ASP A 197 -17.62 -26.05 -4.16
CA ASP A 197 -17.69 -25.08 -5.24
C ASP A 197 -16.89 -23.78 -4.98
N LEU A 198 -16.21 -23.66 -3.82
CA LEU A 198 -15.36 -22.51 -3.50
C LEU A 198 -14.36 -22.24 -4.62
N THR A 199 -14.33 -20.98 -5.05
CA THR A 199 -13.34 -20.48 -6.01
C THR A 199 -12.51 -19.37 -5.37
N VAL A 200 -11.21 -19.38 -5.64
CA VAL A 200 -10.28 -18.40 -5.11
C VAL A 200 -9.53 -17.73 -6.26
N GLU A 201 -9.54 -16.40 -6.24
CA GLU A 201 -8.81 -15.54 -7.16
C GLU A 201 -7.65 -14.90 -6.39
N MET A 202 -6.45 -15.39 -6.62
CA MET A 202 -5.24 -14.90 -5.96
C MET A 202 -4.37 -14.16 -6.97
N PHE A 203 -3.79 -13.04 -6.58
CA PHE A 203 -2.86 -12.27 -7.41
C PHE A 203 -1.63 -11.84 -6.60
N GLY A 204 -0.53 -11.55 -7.27
CA GLY A 204 0.70 -11.08 -6.62
C GLY A 204 1.79 -10.76 -7.62
N MET A 205 2.90 -10.19 -7.13
CA MET A 205 4.06 -9.84 -7.97
C MET A 205 4.95 -11.04 -8.32
N PHE A 206 4.85 -12.11 -7.55
CA PHE A 206 5.72 -13.29 -7.69
C PHE A 206 5.13 -14.31 -8.66
N PRO A 207 5.95 -15.21 -9.23
CA PRO A 207 5.44 -16.36 -9.97
C PRO A 207 4.49 -17.21 -9.11
N ARG A 208 3.58 -17.96 -9.76
CA ARG A 208 2.69 -18.89 -9.07
C ARG A 208 3.49 -19.83 -8.15
N PRO A 209 3.17 -19.92 -6.85
CA PRO A 209 3.82 -20.88 -5.96
C PRO A 209 3.61 -22.33 -6.41
N LYS A 210 4.69 -23.14 -6.43
CA LYS A 210 4.64 -24.53 -6.91
C LYS A 210 3.65 -25.40 -6.14
N LYS A 211 3.47 -25.16 -4.84
CA LYS A 211 2.58 -25.92 -3.95
C LYS A 211 1.15 -25.39 -3.91
N LEU A 212 0.83 -24.34 -4.67
CA LEU A 212 -0.52 -23.76 -4.65
C LEU A 212 -1.50 -24.71 -5.37
N PRO A 213 -2.64 -25.08 -4.72
CA PRO A 213 -3.63 -26.01 -5.30
C PRO A 213 -4.19 -25.53 -6.64
N LYS A 214 -4.53 -26.47 -7.52
CA LYS A 214 -5.08 -26.15 -8.84
C LYS A 214 -6.43 -25.42 -8.81
N TRP A 215 -7.21 -25.58 -7.74
CA TRP A 215 -8.51 -24.89 -7.58
C TRP A 215 -8.37 -23.41 -7.18
N ILE A 216 -7.18 -22.93 -6.87
CA ILE A 216 -6.88 -21.52 -6.69
C ILE A 216 -6.40 -20.95 -8.02
N ASN A 217 -7.14 -20.01 -8.58
CA ASN A 217 -6.71 -19.24 -9.73
C ASN A 217 -5.65 -18.23 -9.30
N TYR A 218 -4.53 -18.20 -10.00
CA TYR A 218 -3.43 -17.30 -9.65
C TYR A 218 -3.01 -16.44 -10.83
N LYS A 219 -2.96 -15.13 -10.61
CA LYS A 219 -2.47 -14.15 -11.57
C LYS A 219 -1.17 -13.52 -11.07
N ALA A 220 -0.05 -13.83 -11.74
CA ALA A 220 1.22 -13.16 -11.49
C ALA A 220 1.23 -11.79 -12.16
N SER A 221 1.77 -10.78 -11.45
CA SER A 221 1.94 -9.40 -11.94
C SER A 221 0.65 -8.84 -12.55
N ALA A 222 -0.48 -9.03 -11.84
CA ALA A 222 -1.76 -8.52 -12.28
C ALA A 222 -1.69 -6.99 -12.51
N SER A 223 -2.16 -6.54 -13.64
CA SER A 223 -2.35 -5.10 -13.91
C SER A 223 -3.43 -4.53 -12.98
N GLN A 224 -3.48 -3.20 -12.86
CA GLN A 224 -4.53 -2.52 -12.08
C GLN A 224 -5.93 -2.92 -12.58
N GLN A 225 -6.14 -2.99 -13.89
CA GLN A 225 -7.43 -3.40 -14.47
C GLN A 225 -7.79 -4.84 -14.11
N GLU A 226 -6.83 -5.77 -14.15
CA GLU A 226 -7.05 -7.17 -13.75
C GLU A 226 -7.35 -7.28 -12.26
N THR A 227 -6.68 -6.49 -11.42
CA THR A 227 -6.93 -6.43 -9.97
C THR A 227 -8.34 -5.91 -9.68
N VAL A 228 -8.74 -4.81 -10.33
CA VAL A 228 -10.12 -4.27 -10.25
C VAL A 228 -11.15 -5.31 -10.70
N ALA A 229 -10.86 -6.07 -11.77
CA ALA A 229 -11.73 -7.14 -12.24
C ALA A 229 -11.86 -8.29 -11.22
N ILE A 230 -10.78 -8.65 -10.51
CA ILE A 230 -10.80 -9.63 -9.43
C ILE A 230 -11.68 -9.12 -8.28
N TYR A 231 -11.46 -7.90 -7.78
CA TYR A 231 -12.26 -7.30 -6.71
C TYR A 231 -13.76 -7.25 -7.04
N ASN A 232 -14.12 -7.01 -8.30
CA ASN A 232 -15.51 -6.96 -8.73
C ASN A 232 -16.14 -8.35 -8.95
N ARG A 233 -15.36 -9.42 -9.09
CA ARG A 233 -15.83 -10.79 -9.32
C ARG A 233 -16.11 -11.56 -8.05
N VAL A 234 -15.33 -11.30 -7.00
CA VAL A 234 -15.41 -12.07 -5.75
C VAL A 234 -16.43 -11.50 -4.78
N GLN A 235 -17.06 -12.37 -3.99
CA GLN A 235 -17.96 -11.96 -2.92
C GLN A 235 -17.20 -11.39 -1.73
N VAL A 236 -16.09 -12.04 -1.38
CA VAL A 236 -15.26 -11.71 -0.23
C VAL A 236 -13.84 -11.42 -0.67
N PHE A 237 -13.21 -10.41 -0.08
CA PHE A 237 -11.77 -10.19 -0.16
C PHE A 237 -11.14 -10.46 1.21
N LEU A 238 -10.14 -11.33 1.24
CA LEU A 238 -9.48 -11.79 2.44
C LEU A 238 -8.11 -11.13 2.62
N CYS A 239 -7.93 -10.43 3.75
CA CYS A 239 -6.64 -9.93 4.22
C CYS A 239 -6.28 -10.61 5.53
N ALA A 240 -5.20 -11.38 5.57
CA ALA A 240 -4.76 -12.09 6.79
C ALA A 240 -3.46 -11.51 7.36
N SER A 241 -3.16 -10.26 7.07
CA SER A 241 -1.90 -9.59 7.46
C SER A 241 -1.74 -9.56 8.98
N ILE A 242 -0.48 -9.66 9.41
CA ILE A 242 -0.10 -9.52 10.82
C ILE A 242 0.08 -8.03 11.13
N GLU A 243 0.70 -7.31 10.20
CA GLU A 243 0.92 -5.88 10.31
C GLU A 243 1.04 -5.24 8.92
N GLU A 244 0.47 -4.05 8.78
CA GLU A 244 0.67 -3.14 7.66
C GLU A 244 0.54 -1.69 8.11
N GLY A 245 1.23 -0.79 7.41
CA GLY A 245 1.11 0.64 7.66
C GLY A 245 -0.32 1.14 7.45
N TYR A 246 -0.99 0.65 6.40
CA TYR A 246 -2.37 1.03 6.04
C TYR A 246 -3.19 -0.15 5.49
N GLY A 247 -2.70 -0.86 4.46
CA GLY A 247 -3.39 -1.99 3.86
C GLY A 247 -4.30 -1.61 2.68
N LEU A 248 -3.74 -1.01 1.64
CA LEU A 248 -4.49 -0.50 0.47
C LEU A 248 -5.37 -1.55 -0.22
N THR A 249 -4.95 -2.81 -0.29
CA THR A 249 -5.71 -3.86 -0.99
C THR A 249 -7.09 -4.11 -0.39
N GLY A 250 -7.22 -3.99 0.94
CA GLY A 250 -8.51 -4.06 1.62
C GLY A 250 -9.42 -2.89 1.26
N LEU A 251 -8.87 -1.67 1.26
CA LEU A 251 -9.59 -0.45 0.87
C LEU A 251 -10.05 -0.50 -0.59
N GLU A 252 -9.17 -0.95 -1.51
CA GLU A 252 -9.46 -1.12 -2.93
C GLU A 252 -10.58 -2.15 -3.17
N ALA A 253 -10.54 -3.26 -2.44
CA ALA A 253 -11.56 -4.30 -2.52
C ALA A 253 -12.92 -3.79 -2.03
N MET A 254 -12.96 -3.03 -0.93
CA MET A 254 -14.17 -2.38 -0.42
C MET A 254 -14.73 -1.38 -1.44
N ALA A 255 -13.89 -0.54 -2.06
CA ALA A 255 -14.32 0.39 -3.11
C ALA A 255 -14.95 -0.33 -4.30
N CYS A 256 -14.44 -1.50 -4.66
CA CYS A 256 -15.02 -2.37 -5.69
C CYS A 256 -16.23 -3.19 -5.19
N GLY A 257 -16.68 -3.02 -3.95
CA GLY A 257 -17.86 -3.67 -3.37
C GLY A 257 -17.63 -5.14 -2.97
N ALA A 258 -16.40 -5.63 -2.86
CA ALA A 258 -16.13 -6.90 -2.19
C ALA A 258 -16.29 -6.73 -0.67
N CYS A 259 -16.88 -7.73 0.01
CA CYS A 259 -16.91 -7.72 1.46
C CYS A 259 -15.53 -7.99 2.01
N LEU A 260 -15.01 -7.09 2.85
CA LEU A 260 -13.71 -7.28 3.48
C LEU A 260 -13.84 -8.23 4.67
N VAL A 261 -13.09 -9.32 4.66
CA VAL A 261 -12.78 -10.13 5.85
C VAL A 261 -11.28 -9.96 6.11
N SER A 262 -10.94 -9.50 7.28
CA SER A 262 -9.54 -9.17 7.60
C SER A 262 -9.17 -9.57 9.02
N THR A 263 -7.89 -9.82 9.25
CA THR A 263 -7.33 -9.70 10.59
C THR A 263 -7.34 -8.24 11.02
N ALA A 264 -7.51 -7.98 12.33
CA ALA A 264 -7.53 -6.63 12.90
C ALA A 264 -6.11 -6.06 13.08
N TYR A 265 -5.28 -6.08 12.01
CA TYR A 265 -3.98 -5.41 12.03
C TYR A 265 -4.17 -3.89 12.11
N ARG A 266 -3.18 -3.20 12.66
CA ARG A 266 -3.33 -1.78 13.03
C ARG A 266 -3.75 -0.89 11.87
N GLY A 267 -3.21 -1.10 10.67
CA GLY A 267 -3.51 -0.29 9.49
C GLY A 267 -4.93 -0.45 8.95
N VAL A 268 -5.55 -1.64 9.07
CA VAL A 268 -6.93 -1.87 8.60
C VAL A 268 -7.95 -1.08 9.40
N LEU A 269 -7.67 -0.82 10.68
CA LEU A 269 -8.55 -0.08 11.60
C LEU A 269 -8.72 1.41 11.21
N GLU A 270 -7.93 1.90 10.25
CA GLU A 270 -8.12 3.24 9.70
C GLU A 270 -9.42 3.36 8.88
N TYR A 271 -9.87 2.27 8.26
CA TYR A 271 -10.99 2.30 7.33
C TYR A 271 -12.03 1.18 7.55
N ALA A 272 -11.67 0.11 8.25
CA ALA A 272 -12.56 -1.02 8.53
C ALA A 272 -13.07 -0.98 9.98
N GLN A 273 -14.38 -1.14 10.12
CA GLN A 273 -15.07 -1.26 11.40
C GLN A 273 -15.82 -2.59 11.41
N ASP A 274 -15.50 -3.42 12.40
CA ASP A 274 -16.09 -4.74 12.55
C ASP A 274 -17.62 -4.70 12.64
N GLY A 275 -18.28 -5.62 11.94
CA GLY A 275 -19.74 -5.72 11.87
C GLY A 275 -20.45 -4.58 11.13
N TYR A 276 -19.74 -3.50 10.76
CA TYR A 276 -20.33 -2.37 10.02
C TYR A 276 -20.00 -2.41 8.52
N ASN A 277 -18.73 -2.38 8.14
CA ASN A 277 -18.27 -2.35 6.75
C ASN A 277 -17.24 -3.45 6.43
N ALA A 278 -16.88 -4.26 7.41
CA ALA A 278 -15.98 -5.41 7.30
C ALA A 278 -16.30 -6.42 8.41
N LEU A 279 -15.75 -7.64 8.31
CA LEU A 279 -15.64 -8.57 9.44
C LEU A 279 -14.17 -8.72 9.81
N LEU A 280 -13.85 -8.45 11.07
CA LEU A 280 -12.50 -8.48 11.59
C LEU A 280 -12.28 -9.69 12.51
N SER A 281 -11.09 -10.25 12.44
CA SER A 281 -10.65 -11.39 13.25
C SER A 281 -9.38 -11.03 14.01
N PRO A 282 -9.08 -11.67 15.14
CA PRO A 282 -7.77 -11.56 15.76
C PRO A 282 -6.66 -11.93 14.77
N ILE A 283 -5.48 -11.34 14.94
CA ILE A 283 -4.30 -11.65 14.11
C ILE A 283 -3.93 -13.12 14.28
N LYS A 284 -3.69 -13.82 13.18
CA LYS A 284 -3.36 -15.26 13.09
C LYS A 284 -4.51 -16.23 13.48
N ASP A 285 -5.70 -15.74 13.74
CA ASP A 285 -6.85 -16.57 14.08
C ASP A 285 -7.53 -17.14 12.82
N VAL A 286 -7.10 -18.31 12.43
CA VAL A 286 -7.63 -19.03 11.26
C VAL A 286 -9.09 -19.42 11.44
N ALA A 287 -9.50 -19.77 12.67
CA ALA A 287 -10.88 -20.19 12.96
C ALA A 287 -11.84 -19.03 12.74
N ALA A 288 -11.54 -17.86 13.32
CA ALA A 288 -12.35 -16.65 13.15
C ALA A 288 -12.40 -16.17 11.68
N LEU A 289 -11.28 -16.25 10.95
CA LEU A 289 -11.28 -15.95 9.51
C LEU A 289 -12.19 -16.89 8.73
N THR A 290 -12.16 -18.20 9.04
CA THR A 290 -12.99 -19.23 8.39
C THR A 290 -14.48 -19.00 8.69
N GLU A 291 -14.82 -18.72 9.95
CA GLU A 291 -16.17 -18.43 10.39
C GLU A 291 -16.74 -17.18 9.73
N ASN A 292 -15.99 -16.07 9.72
CA ASN A 292 -16.40 -14.82 9.10
C ASN A 292 -16.67 -14.96 7.59
N ILE A 293 -15.85 -15.70 6.86
CA ILE A 293 -16.08 -15.96 5.43
C ILE A 293 -17.33 -16.85 5.28
N GLY A 294 -17.47 -17.91 6.09
CA GLY A 294 -18.62 -18.81 6.08
C GLY A 294 -19.93 -18.06 6.34
N LYS A 295 -19.95 -17.19 7.34
CA LYS A 295 -21.09 -16.32 7.66
C LYS A 295 -21.54 -15.48 6.46
N LEU A 296 -20.58 -14.88 5.74
CA LEU A 296 -20.90 -14.11 4.54
C LEU A 296 -21.39 -14.98 3.36
N PHE A 297 -20.98 -16.24 3.27
CA PHE A 297 -21.50 -17.14 2.25
C PHE A 297 -22.95 -17.56 2.55
N GLU A 298 -23.30 -17.71 3.81
CA GLU A 298 -24.62 -18.16 4.28
C GLU A 298 -25.64 -17.02 4.39
N SER A 299 -25.19 -15.74 4.57
CA SER A 299 -26.07 -14.57 4.71
C SER A 299 -25.91 -13.57 3.56
N PRO A 300 -26.73 -13.69 2.50
CA PRO A 300 -26.75 -12.70 1.41
C PRO A 300 -27.06 -11.26 1.87
N GLU A 301 -27.96 -11.12 2.86
CA GLU A 301 -28.38 -9.82 3.39
C GLU A 301 -27.22 -9.11 4.08
N GLU A 302 -26.49 -9.81 4.95
CA GLU A 302 -25.33 -9.25 5.62
C GLU A 302 -24.22 -8.90 4.62
N ARG A 303 -24.00 -9.75 3.63
CA ARG A 303 -23.04 -9.51 2.57
C ARG A 303 -23.39 -8.24 1.77
N ILE A 304 -24.66 -8.05 1.40
CA ILE A 304 -25.13 -6.85 0.70
C ILE A 304 -24.94 -5.62 1.58
N ARG A 305 -25.31 -5.68 2.87
CA ARG A 305 -25.19 -4.59 3.82
C ARG A 305 -23.73 -4.17 4.02
N LEU A 306 -22.84 -5.12 4.30
CA LEU A 306 -21.42 -4.82 4.52
C LEU A 306 -20.75 -4.27 3.25
N SER A 307 -21.08 -4.81 2.08
CA SER A 307 -20.60 -4.30 0.79
C SER A 307 -21.03 -2.85 0.56
N ALA A 308 -22.29 -2.52 0.79
CA ALA A 308 -22.80 -1.16 0.63
C ALA A 308 -22.12 -0.17 1.58
N ASN A 309 -22.02 -0.55 2.87
CA ASN A 309 -21.33 0.25 3.88
C ASN A 309 -19.83 0.41 3.55
N GLY A 310 -19.20 -0.63 3.01
CA GLY A 310 -17.82 -0.61 2.54
C GLY A 310 -17.62 0.43 1.43
N VAL A 311 -18.42 0.37 0.38
CA VAL A 311 -18.37 1.34 -0.73
C VAL A 311 -18.59 2.77 -0.25
N GLU A 312 -19.54 2.98 0.67
CA GLU A 312 -19.79 4.32 1.20
C GLU A 312 -18.63 4.84 2.06
N SER A 313 -18.09 3.97 2.91
CA SER A 313 -17.00 4.33 3.83
C SER A 313 -15.73 4.77 3.12
N VAL A 314 -15.45 4.26 1.91
CA VAL A 314 -14.21 4.58 1.20
C VAL A 314 -14.24 5.94 0.51
N LYS A 315 -15.39 6.55 0.30
CA LYS A 315 -15.54 7.86 -0.39
C LYS A 315 -14.77 8.98 0.29
N LYS A 316 -14.61 8.92 1.61
CA LYS A 316 -13.87 9.94 2.38
C LYS A 316 -12.36 9.92 2.14
N TYR A 317 -11.82 8.85 1.55
CA TYR A 317 -10.38 8.70 1.26
C TYR A 317 -10.07 9.09 -0.19
N SER A 318 -10.56 10.24 -0.63
CA SER A 318 -10.34 10.69 -2.01
C SER A 318 -8.97 11.35 -2.20
N TRP A 319 -8.50 11.33 -3.44
CA TRP A 319 -7.28 12.04 -3.85
C TRP A 319 -7.42 13.55 -3.69
N GLU A 320 -8.61 14.11 -3.90
CA GLU A 320 -8.90 15.54 -3.73
C GLU A 320 -8.61 15.96 -2.30
N SER A 321 -9.21 15.26 -1.33
CA SER A 321 -9.02 15.54 0.09
C SER A 321 -7.57 15.36 0.54
N ALA A 322 -6.88 14.31 0.04
CA ALA A 322 -5.47 14.09 0.36
C ALA A 322 -4.57 15.19 -0.20
N MET A 323 -4.83 15.64 -1.44
CA MET A 323 -4.06 16.72 -2.06
C MET A 323 -4.32 18.08 -1.41
N GLU A 324 -5.56 18.38 -0.99
CA GLU A 324 -5.85 19.59 -0.22
C GLU A 324 -5.04 19.63 1.08
N LYS A 325 -5.05 18.54 1.85
CA LYS A 325 -4.26 18.40 3.07
C LYS A 325 -2.77 18.56 2.81
N LEU A 326 -2.24 17.86 1.78
CA LEU A 326 -0.82 17.94 1.45
C LEU A 326 -0.42 19.34 1.02
N CYS A 327 -1.18 20.00 0.15
CA CYS A 327 -0.89 21.37 -0.29
C CYS A 327 -0.92 22.36 0.88
N HIS A 328 -1.86 22.21 1.81
CA HIS A 328 -1.88 23.01 3.02
C HIS A 328 -0.61 22.82 3.86
N LEU A 329 -0.19 21.57 4.09
CA LEU A 329 1.02 21.22 4.84
C LEU A 329 2.30 21.81 4.25
N ILE A 330 2.45 21.75 2.93
CA ILE A 330 3.65 22.29 2.28
C ILE A 330 3.70 23.83 2.27
N GLN A 331 2.55 24.50 2.32
CA GLN A 331 2.43 25.96 2.37
C GLN A 331 2.56 26.54 3.79
N GLU A 332 2.29 25.77 4.84
CA GLU A 332 2.51 26.22 6.22
C GLU A 332 3.96 26.67 6.42
N ARG A 333 4.16 27.83 7.04
CA ARG A 333 5.49 28.43 7.31
C ARG A 333 6.24 27.72 8.43
#